data_52e6ad16002bb07bb4e0e945bd3d2303
#
_entry.id   52e6ad16002bb07bb4e0e945bd3d2303
#
_cell.length_a   1.000
_cell.length_b   1.000
_cell.length_c   1.000
_cell.angle_alpha   90.00
_cell.angle_beta   90.00
_cell.angle_gamma   90.00
#
_symmetry.space_group_name_H-M   'P 1'
#
loop_
_entity.id
_entity.type
_entity.pdbx_description
1 polymer ?
#
loop_
_entity_poly.entity_id
_entity_poly.type
_entity_poly.pdbx_seq_one_letter_code
_entity_poly.pdbx_strand_id
1 'polypeptide(L)'
;MALGGDGTQLDTARFAGTTPVLGLKMFPESSRGFLCTSDYDVFLAQSHNIGDSCRIDSRMRLCCSVNGTQVGRSILNDVLFSQENPARASRYILSFRGAREFQCSSGVWVSTAIGSHGAVRSAGGPTIDCSDRMAAYCVREIAHEGALRQGTFDPHEDLSIVVEGRQHKLFFDGGLWECSLAPGDVVTFSESADDYRQITI
;
A
#
# COMPACT_ATOMS: atom_id res chain seq x y z
N MET A 1 -13.82 -0.97 16.17
CA MET A 1 -13.53 -2.41 16.10
C MET A 1 -13.96 -2.91 14.72
N ALA A 2 -13.14 -3.73 14.08
CA ALA A 2 -13.43 -4.33 12.79
C ALA A 2 -13.29 -5.86 12.91
N LEU A 3 -14.32 -6.58 12.49
CA LEU A 3 -14.40 -8.03 12.57
C LEU A 3 -14.26 -8.63 11.16
N GLY A 4 -13.21 -9.42 10.93
CA GLY A 4 -12.97 -10.03 9.61
C GLY A 4 -11.50 -10.34 9.38
N GLY A 5 -11.05 -10.25 8.13
CA GLY A 5 -9.65 -10.38 7.72
C GLY A 5 -9.05 -9.02 7.36
N ASP A 6 -7.84 -9.06 6.74
CA ASP A 6 -7.13 -7.84 6.34
C ASP A 6 -7.94 -6.96 5.37
N GLY A 7 -8.71 -7.53 4.45
CA GLY A 7 -9.59 -6.76 3.57
C GLY A 7 -10.58 -5.89 4.35
N THR A 8 -11.20 -6.44 5.41
CA THR A 8 -12.11 -5.69 6.29
C THR A 8 -11.37 -4.58 7.04
N GLN A 9 -10.11 -4.82 7.40
CA GLN A 9 -9.27 -3.79 8.04
C GLN A 9 -8.94 -2.66 7.07
N LEU A 10 -8.59 -2.96 5.83
CA LEU A 10 -8.34 -1.97 4.78
C LEU A 10 -9.58 -1.11 4.52
N ASP A 11 -10.76 -1.75 4.41
CA ASP A 11 -12.03 -1.03 4.29
C ASP A 11 -12.30 -0.11 5.48
N THR A 12 -12.07 -0.59 6.70
CA THR A 12 -12.24 0.19 7.93
C THR A 12 -11.25 1.36 8.00
N ALA A 13 -9.98 1.13 7.64
CA ALA A 13 -8.93 2.13 7.67
C ALA A 13 -9.24 3.35 6.80
N ARG A 14 -9.98 3.16 5.70
CA ARG A 14 -10.41 4.24 4.80
C ARG A 14 -11.28 5.29 5.49
N PHE A 15 -12.04 4.90 6.50
CA PHE A 15 -12.99 5.76 7.20
C PHE A 15 -12.54 6.11 8.62
N ALA A 16 -11.56 5.39 9.16
CA ALA A 16 -11.14 5.54 10.55
C ALA A 16 -10.41 6.89 10.81
N GLY A 17 -9.80 7.50 9.77
CA GLY A 17 -8.95 8.67 9.97
C GLY A 17 -7.85 8.37 10.99
N THR A 18 -7.81 9.14 12.07
CA THR A 18 -6.91 8.96 13.21
C THR A 18 -7.52 8.14 14.36
N THR A 19 -8.76 7.64 14.20
CA THR A 19 -9.42 6.81 15.22
C THR A 19 -8.70 5.47 15.33
N PRO A 20 -8.29 5.03 16.55
CA PRO A 20 -7.68 3.72 16.74
C PRO A 20 -8.63 2.58 16.37
N VAL A 21 -8.13 1.58 15.65
CA VAL A 21 -8.90 0.44 15.17
C VAL A 21 -8.34 -0.85 15.75
N LEU A 22 -9.20 -1.63 16.39
CA LEU A 22 -8.94 -3.01 16.79
C LEU A 22 -9.44 -3.95 15.71
N GLY A 23 -8.53 -4.71 15.11
CA GLY A 23 -8.83 -5.74 14.13
C GLY A 23 -8.88 -7.12 14.75
N LEU A 24 -10.02 -7.80 14.60
CA LEU A 24 -10.22 -9.14 15.12
C LEU A 24 -10.49 -10.14 14.00
N LYS A 25 -9.73 -11.23 13.99
CA LYS A 25 -9.94 -12.35 13.05
C LYS A 25 -11.15 -13.16 13.48
N MET A 26 -12.10 -13.30 12.57
CA MET A 26 -13.25 -14.18 12.78
C MET A 26 -12.95 -15.63 12.41
N PHE A 27 -12.03 -15.83 11.45
CA PHE A 27 -11.65 -17.15 10.94
C PHE A 27 -10.12 -17.23 10.88
N PRO A 28 -9.44 -17.52 11.99
CA PRO A 28 -7.97 -17.52 12.09
C PRO A 28 -7.30 -18.46 11.08
N GLU A 29 -7.91 -19.61 10.79
CA GLU A 29 -7.35 -20.63 9.90
C GLU A 29 -7.30 -20.19 8.43
N SER A 30 -8.21 -19.31 8.01
CA SER A 30 -8.33 -18.83 6.63
C SER A 30 -7.63 -17.49 6.39
N SER A 31 -7.26 -16.76 7.44
CA SER A 31 -6.70 -15.41 7.36
C SER A 31 -5.21 -15.42 7.72
N ARG A 32 -4.36 -15.17 6.72
CA ARG A 32 -2.89 -15.03 6.90
C ARG A 32 -2.45 -13.58 7.09
N GLY A 33 -3.39 -12.67 7.31
CA GLY A 33 -3.13 -11.24 7.29
C GLY A 33 -2.40 -10.71 8.52
N PHE A 34 -1.82 -9.50 8.37
CA PHE A 34 -1.03 -8.80 9.40
C PHE A 34 -1.79 -7.67 10.09
N LEU A 35 -2.95 -7.26 9.55
CA LEU A 35 -3.70 -6.12 10.06
C LEU A 35 -4.62 -6.49 11.23
N CYS A 36 -5.05 -7.75 11.32
CA CYS A 36 -5.80 -8.23 12.48
C CYS A 36 -4.83 -8.74 13.54
N THR A 37 -4.82 -8.09 14.70
CA THR A 37 -3.83 -8.33 15.76
C THR A 37 -4.26 -9.36 16.80
N SER A 38 -5.54 -9.76 16.80
CA SER A 38 -6.06 -10.78 17.72
C SER A 38 -7.19 -11.57 17.06
N ASP A 39 -7.45 -12.74 17.62
CA ASP A 39 -8.61 -13.54 17.26
C ASP A 39 -9.81 -13.14 18.13
N TYR A 40 -11.02 -13.31 17.60
CA TYR A 40 -12.25 -12.92 18.32
C TYR A 40 -12.41 -13.64 19.65
N ASP A 41 -12.07 -14.93 19.72
CA ASP A 41 -12.18 -15.73 20.94
C ASP A 41 -11.17 -15.28 22.00
N VAL A 42 -9.94 -14.94 21.58
CA VAL A 42 -8.92 -14.37 22.49
C VAL A 42 -9.38 -13.03 23.03
N PHE A 43 -9.95 -12.19 22.17
CA PHE A 43 -10.54 -10.92 22.59
C PHE A 43 -11.64 -11.10 23.63
N LEU A 44 -12.58 -12.03 23.43
CA LEU A 44 -13.64 -12.31 24.39
C LEU A 44 -13.09 -12.77 25.76
N ALA A 45 -12.09 -13.65 25.75
CA ALA A 45 -11.48 -14.16 26.96
C ALA A 45 -10.77 -13.06 27.78
N GLN A 46 -10.20 -12.06 27.09
CA GLN A 46 -9.43 -10.95 27.71
C GLN A 46 -10.24 -9.67 27.87
N SER A 47 -11.51 -9.64 27.47
CA SER A 47 -12.34 -8.43 27.40
C SER A 47 -12.46 -7.67 28.72
N HIS A 48 -12.31 -8.35 29.85
CA HIS A 48 -12.40 -7.76 31.19
C HIS A 48 -11.18 -6.89 31.56
N ASN A 49 -10.04 -7.06 30.87
CA ASN A 49 -8.76 -6.39 31.17
C ASN A 49 -8.21 -5.59 29.99
N ILE A 50 -9.00 -5.36 28.95
CA ILE A 50 -8.55 -4.73 27.70
C ILE A 50 -7.91 -3.36 27.93
N GLY A 51 -8.43 -2.56 28.88
CA GLY A 51 -7.93 -1.21 29.15
C GLY A 51 -6.45 -1.15 29.56
N ASP A 52 -5.95 -2.18 30.27
CA ASP A 52 -4.59 -2.22 30.79
C ASP A 52 -3.61 -2.94 29.85
N SER A 53 -4.11 -3.72 28.89
CA SER A 53 -3.31 -4.57 28.01
C SER A 53 -3.19 -4.04 26.57
N CYS A 54 -3.95 -3.01 26.20
CA CYS A 54 -3.97 -2.48 24.85
C CYS A 54 -2.80 -1.55 24.58
N ARG A 55 -2.12 -1.77 23.45
CA ARG A 55 -1.15 -0.85 22.87
C ARG A 55 -1.72 -0.27 21.59
N ILE A 56 -1.40 1.00 21.29
CA ILE A 56 -1.71 1.63 20.02
C ILE A 56 -0.40 1.76 19.21
N ASP A 57 -0.33 1.05 18.12
CA ASP A 57 0.77 1.13 17.17
C ASP A 57 0.39 2.11 16.05
N SER A 58 1.27 3.07 15.79
CA SER A 58 1.17 3.99 14.64
C SER A 58 1.77 3.31 13.41
N ARG A 59 0.99 3.27 12.32
CA ARG A 59 1.42 2.71 11.04
C ARG A 59 1.39 3.79 9.99
N MET A 60 2.52 4.02 9.36
CA MET A 60 2.66 4.99 8.29
C MET A 60 1.69 4.69 7.15
N ARG A 61 1.09 5.74 6.58
CA ARG A 61 0.34 5.69 5.33
C ARG A 61 1.06 6.50 4.26
N LEU A 62 0.78 6.19 3.00
CA LEU A 62 1.23 6.98 1.87
C LEU A 62 0.10 7.85 1.32
N CYS A 63 0.48 8.98 0.74
CA CYS A 63 -0.33 9.77 -0.18
C CYS A 63 0.19 9.59 -1.59
N CYS A 64 -0.71 9.64 -2.57
CA CYS A 64 -0.38 9.65 -3.97
C CYS A 64 -0.85 10.96 -4.59
N SER A 65 -0.02 11.57 -5.45
CA SER A 65 -0.38 12.79 -6.17
C SER A 65 -0.21 12.58 -7.68
N VAL A 66 -1.10 13.20 -8.44
CA VAL A 66 -1.00 13.30 -9.90
C VAL A 66 -0.84 14.76 -10.26
N ASN A 67 0.24 15.11 -10.95
CA ASN A 67 0.58 16.49 -11.32
C ASN A 67 0.57 17.45 -10.11
N GLY A 68 1.07 16.98 -8.96
CA GLY A 68 1.13 17.74 -7.71
C GLY A 68 -0.19 17.86 -6.96
N THR A 69 -1.29 17.29 -7.47
CA THR A 69 -2.58 17.27 -6.77
C THR A 69 -2.80 15.89 -6.14
N GLN A 70 -3.03 15.86 -4.83
CA GLN A 70 -3.32 14.60 -4.13
C GLN A 70 -4.56 13.93 -4.71
N VAL A 71 -4.45 12.65 -4.99
CA VAL A 71 -5.55 11.81 -5.49
C VAL A 71 -5.85 10.70 -4.51
N GLY A 72 -7.12 10.41 -4.34
CA GLY A 72 -7.58 9.39 -3.41
C GLY A 72 -7.43 9.76 -1.95
N ARG A 73 -7.45 8.74 -1.12
CA ARG A 73 -7.26 8.81 0.33
C ARG A 73 -5.86 8.30 0.69
N SER A 74 -5.49 8.47 1.95
CA SER A 74 -4.25 7.87 2.49
C SER A 74 -4.28 6.35 2.34
N ILE A 75 -3.18 5.82 1.81
CA ILE A 75 -2.97 4.42 1.45
C ILE A 75 -2.39 3.69 2.64
N LEU A 76 -3.02 2.60 3.05
CA LEU A 76 -2.50 1.77 4.13
C LEU A 76 -1.68 0.59 3.60
N ASN A 77 -2.07 0.01 2.48
CA ASN A 77 -1.42 -1.16 1.90
C ASN A 77 -0.56 -0.79 0.70
N ASP A 78 -1.18 -0.61 -0.46
CA ASP A 78 -0.46 -0.44 -1.71
C ASP A 78 -1.23 0.35 -2.77
N VAL A 79 -0.49 0.75 -3.80
CA VAL A 79 -1.02 1.28 -5.05
C VAL A 79 -0.42 0.49 -6.21
N LEU A 80 -1.27 0.06 -7.12
CA LEU A 80 -0.84 -0.46 -8.41
C LEU A 80 -1.00 0.60 -9.49
N PHE A 81 0.10 0.98 -10.12
CA PHE A 81 0.07 1.65 -11.42
C PHE A 81 0.05 0.59 -12.52
N SER A 82 -0.94 0.58 -13.38
CA SER A 82 -0.98 -0.36 -14.51
C SER A 82 -1.89 0.11 -15.65
N GLN A 83 -1.87 -0.63 -16.76
CA GLN A 83 -2.91 -0.55 -17.77
C GLN A 83 -4.28 -0.93 -17.19
N GLU A 84 -5.34 -0.28 -17.68
CA GLU A 84 -6.73 -0.65 -17.37
C GLU A 84 -7.03 -2.08 -17.83
N ASN A 85 -6.50 -2.47 -18.99
CA ASN A 85 -6.55 -3.85 -19.45
C ASN A 85 -5.29 -4.59 -19.01
N PRO A 86 -5.39 -5.55 -18.06
CA PRO A 86 -4.22 -6.25 -17.51
C PRO A 86 -3.46 -7.12 -18.51
N ALA A 87 -4.04 -7.39 -19.69
CA ALA A 87 -3.36 -8.13 -20.77
C ALA A 87 -2.42 -7.23 -21.61
N ARG A 88 -2.40 -5.92 -21.34
CA ARG A 88 -1.54 -4.97 -22.04
C ARG A 88 -0.39 -4.50 -21.17
N ALA A 89 0.77 -4.30 -21.78
CA ALA A 89 1.90 -3.73 -21.08
C ALA A 89 1.71 -2.24 -20.79
N SER A 90 2.09 -1.83 -19.61
CA SER A 90 2.20 -0.44 -19.18
C SER A 90 3.50 0.16 -19.71
N ARG A 91 3.44 1.39 -20.22
CA ARG A 91 4.59 2.15 -20.71
C ARG A 91 4.69 3.45 -19.92
N TYR A 92 5.84 3.67 -19.29
CA TYR A 92 6.06 4.80 -18.40
C TYR A 92 7.56 5.04 -18.21
N ILE A 93 7.89 6.21 -17.66
CA ILE A 93 9.23 6.49 -17.18
C ILE A 93 9.21 6.39 -15.67
N LEU A 94 10.05 5.53 -15.09
CA LEU A 94 10.27 5.44 -13.67
C LEU A 94 11.53 6.24 -13.32
N SER A 95 11.41 7.11 -12.33
CA SER A 95 12.55 7.91 -11.83
C SER A 95 12.71 7.73 -10.34
N PHE A 96 13.95 7.45 -9.91
CA PHE A 96 14.29 7.28 -8.51
C PHE A 96 15.79 7.52 -8.27
N ARG A 97 16.15 8.29 -7.24
CA ARG A 97 17.54 8.58 -6.85
C ARG A 97 18.43 9.03 -8.00
N GLY A 98 17.90 9.89 -8.85
CA GLY A 98 18.63 10.42 -10.03
C GLY A 98 18.69 9.49 -11.23
N ALA A 99 18.33 8.21 -11.11
CA ALA A 99 18.13 7.31 -12.23
C ALA A 99 16.78 7.57 -12.89
N ARG A 100 16.70 7.44 -14.21
CA ARG A 100 15.48 7.59 -15.00
C ARG A 100 15.46 6.56 -16.11
N GLU A 101 14.46 5.70 -16.10
CA GLU A 101 14.36 4.57 -17.04
C GLU A 101 12.98 4.51 -17.68
N PHE A 102 12.95 4.28 -19.00
CA PHE A 102 11.74 3.88 -19.68
C PHE A 102 11.43 2.42 -19.31
N GLN A 103 10.21 2.17 -18.89
CA GLN A 103 9.73 0.86 -18.49
C GLN A 103 8.61 0.38 -19.43
N CYS A 104 8.65 -0.91 -19.75
CA CYS A 104 7.56 -1.64 -20.38
C CYS A 104 7.33 -2.90 -19.53
N SER A 105 6.21 -2.96 -18.83
CA SER A 105 5.96 -3.99 -17.81
C SER A 105 4.46 -4.15 -17.57
N SER A 106 4.06 -5.07 -16.70
CA SER A 106 2.65 -5.15 -16.25
C SER A 106 2.29 -4.09 -15.20
N GLY A 107 3.18 -3.13 -14.93
CA GLY A 107 2.96 -2.04 -13.99
C GLY A 107 3.90 -2.04 -12.80
N VAL A 108 3.62 -1.17 -11.83
CA VAL A 108 4.44 -0.97 -10.63
C VAL A 108 3.55 -1.05 -9.40
N TRP A 109 3.93 -1.87 -8.44
CA TRP A 109 3.44 -1.77 -7.07
C TRP A 109 4.25 -0.74 -6.30
N VAL A 110 3.58 0.13 -5.57
CA VAL A 110 4.16 0.99 -4.53
C VAL A 110 3.40 0.74 -3.24
N SER A 111 4.09 0.49 -2.14
CA SER A 111 3.44 0.09 -0.89
C SER A 111 4.05 0.75 0.34
N THR A 112 3.27 0.78 1.41
CA THR A 112 3.76 1.02 2.77
C THR A 112 4.55 -0.20 3.27
N ALA A 113 5.13 -0.10 4.47
CA ALA A 113 5.74 -1.24 5.16
C ALA A 113 4.74 -2.40 5.34
N ILE A 114 3.49 -2.11 5.71
CA ILE A 114 2.42 -3.12 5.83
C ILE A 114 2.16 -3.80 4.48
N GLY A 115 1.93 -3.00 3.44
CA GLY A 115 1.63 -3.51 2.10
C GLY A 115 2.78 -4.28 1.45
N SER A 116 4.02 -4.07 1.94
CA SER A 116 5.19 -4.80 1.45
C SER A 116 5.08 -6.33 1.67
N HIS A 117 4.27 -6.76 2.64
CA HIS A 117 3.98 -8.18 2.91
C HIS A 117 2.88 -8.77 2.02
N GLY A 118 2.16 -7.94 1.27
CA GLY A 118 1.06 -8.31 0.38
C GLY A 118 1.50 -8.54 -1.07
N ALA A 119 0.94 -7.72 -1.98
CA ALA A 119 1.15 -7.84 -3.42
C ALA A 119 2.61 -7.60 -3.83
N VAL A 120 3.33 -6.69 -3.17
CA VAL A 120 4.76 -6.43 -3.42
C VAL A 120 5.59 -7.68 -3.18
N ARG A 121 5.41 -8.36 -2.03
CA ARG A 121 6.08 -9.63 -1.75
C ARG A 121 5.73 -10.70 -2.77
N SER A 122 4.47 -10.81 -3.15
CA SER A 122 4.02 -11.80 -4.14
C SER A 122 4.62 -11.56 -5.52
N ALA A 123 4.94 -10.30 -5.86
CA ALA A 123 5.64 -9.91 -7.07
C ALA A 123 7.18 -10.06 -6.98
N GLY A 124 7.70 -10.57 -5.86
CA GLY A 124 9.14 -10.75 -5.63
C GLY A 124 9.84 -9.49 -5.11
N GLY A 125 9.09 -8.48 -4.69
CA GLY A 125 9.61 -7.23 -4.13
C GLY A 125 10.07 -7.36 -2.68
N PRO A 126 10.70 -6.31 -2.14
CA PRO A 126 11.21 -6.29 -0.78
C PRO A 126 10.09 -6.26 0.26
N THR A 127 10.35 -6.84 1.42
CA THR A 127 9.52 -6.71 2.62
C THR A 127 10.20 -5.80 3.63
N ILE A 128 9.40 -5.01 4.34
CA ILE A 128 9.84 -4.00 5.32
C ILE A 128 9.17 -4.34 6.65
N ASP A 129 9.87 -4.12 7.77
CA ASP A 129 9.23 -4.28 9.09
C ASP A 129 8.03 -3.33 9.20
N CYS A 130 6.89 -3.85 9.68
CA CYS A 130 5.65 -3.07 9.76
C CYS A 130 5.73 -1.84 10.67
N SER A 131 6.76 -1.73 11.50
CA SER A 131 7.02 -0.56 12.35
C SER A 131 7.84 0.53 11.64
N ASP A 132 8.48 0.21 10.52
CA ASP A 132 9.33 1.15 9.80
C ASP A 132 8.51 2.18 9.01
N ARG A 133 9.03 3.41 8.95
CA ARG A 133 8.45 4.50 8.14
C ARG A 133 9.09 4.54 6.76
N MET A 134 9.06 3.42 6.08
CA MET A 134 9.63 3.21 4.76
C MET A 134 8.56 2.71 3.81
N ALA A 135 8.78 2.93 2.53
CA ALA A 135 7.94 2.44 1.44
C ALA A 135 8.74 1.50 0.53
N ALA A 136 8.04 0.68 -0.23
CA ALA A 136 8.63 -0.22 -1.22
C ALA A 136 8.02 0.01 -2.60
N TYR A 137 8.81 -0.25 -3.64
CA TYR A 137 8.28 -0.39 -4.99
C TYR A 137 8.75 -1.70 -5.64
N CYS A 138 7.95 -2.22 -6.55
CA CYS A 138 8.27 -3.41 -7.34
C CYS A 138 7.63 -3.33 -8.73
N VAL A 139 8.47 -3.37 -9.77
CA VAL A 139 8.05 -3.44 -11.16
C VAL A 139 7.63 -4.87 -11.48
N ARG A 140 6.44 -5.03 -12.06
CA ARG A 140 5.86 -6.34 -12.40
C ARG A 140 6.24 -6.75 -13.81
N GLU A 141 6.58 -8.02 -14.01
CA GLU A 141 6.82 -8.65 -15.32
C GLU A 141 7.53 -7.69 -16.29
N ILE A 142 8.70 -7.23 -15.90
CA ILE A 142 9.51 -6.28 -16.70
C ILE A 142 9.97 -6.92 -18.02
N ALA A 143 9.80 -6.21 -19.13
CA ALA A 143 10.16 -6.72 -20.45
C ALA A 143 11.66 -6.57 -20.78
N HIS A 144 12.39 -5.70 -20.05
CA HIS A 144 13.81 -5.42 -20.29
C HIS A 144 14.58 -5.45 -18.99
N GLU A 145 15.88 -5.71 -19.06
CA GLU A 145 16.76 -5.49 -17.93
C GLU A 145 16.91 -4.00 -17.64
N GLY A 146 16.78 -3.63 -16.37
CA GLY A 146 16.92 -2.26 -15.89
C GLY A 146 17.36 -2.22 -14.44
N ALA A 147 17.91 -1.11 -13.98
CA ALA A 147 18.36 -0.92 -12.60
C ALA A 147 17.17 -0.69 -11.64
N LEU A 148 16.10 -0.02 -12.13
CA LEU A 148 14.93 0.32 -11.33
C LEU A 148 13.87 -0.79 -11.39
N ARG A 149 14.16 -1.94 -10.78
CA ARG A 149 13.23 -3.08 -10.75
C ARG A 149 12.42 -3.13 -9.46
N GLN A 150 13.08 -2.91 -8.34
CA GLN A 150 12.48 -2.91 -7.01
C GLN A 150 13.41 -2.23 -6.00
N GLY A 151 12.85 -1.78 -4.93
CA GLY A 151 13.62 -1.16 -3.85
C GLY A 151 12.75 -0.66 -2.72
N THR A 152 13.42 -0.20 -1.67
CA THR A 152 12.82 0.53 -0.57
C THR A 152 13.22 1.99 -0.65
N PHE A 153 12.35 2.88 -0.17
CA PHE A 153 12.60 4.31 -0.16
C PHE A 153 11.95 4.98 1.05
N ASP A 154 12.57 6.06 1.49
CA ASP A 154 11.95 7.00 2.41
C ASP A 154 10.88 7.78 1.62
N PRO A 155 9.64 7.92 2.12
CA PRO A 155 8.59 8.69 1.43
C PRO A 155 8.92 10.17 1.18
N HIS A 156 10.00 10.68 1.75
CA HIS A 156 10.56 12.01 1.42
C HIS A 156 11.49 11.98 0.20
N GLU A 157 11.87 10.80 -0.30
CA GLU A 157 12.62 10.64 -1.55
C GLU A 157 11.70 10.69 -2.76
N ASP A 158 12.20 11.26 -3.86
CA ASP A 158 11.44 11.44 -5.10
C ASP A 158 11.37 10.14 -5.91
N LEU A 159 10.36 9.30 -5.64
CA LEU A 159 9.93 8.25 -6.55
C LEU A 159 8.83 8.80 -7.45
N SER A 160 9.02 8.78 -8.77
CA SER A 160 8.01 9.27 -9.71
C SER A 160 7.81 8.36 -10.92
N ILE A 161 6.57 8.36 -11.42
CA ILE A 161 6.14 7.64 -12.61
C ILE A 161 5.56 8.65 -13.59
N VAL A 162 6.15 8.77 -14.79
CA VAL A 162 5.59 9.56 -15.90
C VAL A 162 4.89 8.63 -16.86
N VAL A 163 3.63 8.87 -17.12
CA VAL A 163 2.78 8.05 -17.99
C VAL A 163 3.11 8.27 -19.45
N GLU A 164 3.54 7.24 -20.17
CA GLU A 164 3.91 7.32 -21.60
C GLU A 164 2.84 6.74 -22.55
N GLY A 165 1.81 6.11 -22.00
CA GLY A 165 0.77 5.44 -22.77
C GLY A 165 -0.64 5.89 -22.41
N ARG A 166 -1.64 5.41 -23.15
CA ARG A 166 -3.06 5.67 -22.86
C ARG A 166 -3.65 4.58 -21.97
N GLN A 167 -4.80 4.87 -21.34
CA GLN A 167 -5.59 3.91 -20.55
C GLN A 167 -4.83 3.32 -19.36
N HIS A 168 -4.04 4.14 -18.66
CA HIS A 168 -3.43 3.76 -17.38
C HIS A 168 -4.32 4.19 -16.23
N LYS A 169 -4.22 3.43 -15.16
CA LYS A 169 -4.92 3.69 -13.89
C LYS A 169 -4.00 3.48 -12.70
N LEU A 170 -4.38 4.09 -11.61
CA LEU A 170 -3.93 3.76 -10.26
C LEU A 170 -5.06 2.99 -9.57
N PHE A 171 -4.72 1.89 -8.92
CA PHE A 171 -5.61 1.09 -8.09
C PHE A 171 -5.08 1.10 -6.67
N PHE A 172 -5.91 1.52 -5.72
CA PHE A 172 -5.51 1.76 -4.34
C PHE A 172 -6.05 0.66 -3.41
N ASP A 173 -5.22 0.19 -2.48
CA ASP A 173 -5.59 -0.74 -1.40
C ASP A 173 -6.47 -1.90 -1.90
N GLY A 174 -5.96 -2.68 -2.86
CA GLY A 174 -6.67 -3.83 -3.41
C GLY A 174 -7.83 -3.46 -4.37
N GLY A 175 -7.79 -2.28 -4.98
CA GLY A 175 -8.81 -1.84 -5.94
C GLY A 175 -10.06 -1.23 -5.31
N LEU A 176 -9.98 -0.84 -4.04
CA LEU A 176 -11.07 -0.15 -3.34
C LEU A 176 -11.40 1.23 -3.94
N TRP A 177 -10.44 1.82 -4.64
CA TRP A 177 -10.59 3.06 -5.38
C TRP A 177 -9.64 3.07 -6.58
N GLU A 178 -10.00 3.79 -7.64
CA GLU A 178 -9.17 3.91 -8.83
C GLU A 178 -9.12 5.35 -9.35
N CYS A 179 -8.03 5.70 -10.05
CA CYS A 179 -7.84 6.97 -10.71
C CYS A 179 -7.33 6.74 -12.13
N SER A 180 -8.03 7.29 -13.12
CA SER A 180 -7.58 7.26 -14.52
C SER A 180 -6.48 8.26 -14.76
N LEU A 181 -5.51 7.89 -15.58
CA LEU A 181 -4.35 8.69 -15.92
C LEU A 181 -4.30 8.98 -17.42
N ALA A 182 -3.84 10.18 -17.78
CA ALA A 182 -3.55 10.61 -19.14
C ALA A 182 -2.05 10.49 -19.46
N PRO A 183 -1.67 10.33 -20.74
CA PRO A 183 -0.28 10.44 -21.14
C PRO A 183 0.33 11.78 -20.72
N GLY A 184 1.53 11.74 -20.14
CA GLY A 184 2.23 12.90 -19.59
C GLY A 184 1.95 13.17 -18.11
N ASP A 185 0.94 12.52 -17.51
CA ASP A 185 0.71 12.66 -16.07
C ASP A 185 1.92 12.16 -15.26
N VAL A 186 2.22 12.89 -14.19
CA VAL A 186 3.31 12.59 -13.27
C VAL A 186 2.71 12.13 -11.95
N VAL A 187 2.97 10.87 -11.60
CA VAL A 187 2.54 10.27 -10.33
C VAL A 187 3.69 10.32 -9.34
N THR A 188 3.43 10.80 -8.13
CA THR A 188 4.41 10.87 -7.03
C THR A 188 3.79 10.33 -5.74
N PHE A 189 4.66 9.94 -4.80
CA PHE A 189 4.27 9.37 -3.51
C PHE A 189 4.94 10.16 -2.39
N SER A 190 4.24 10.31 -1.29
CA SER A 190 4.73 10.99 -0.09
C SER A 190 4.13 10.37 1.15
N GLU A 191 4.68 10.68 2.31
CA GLU A 191 4.09 10.29 3.58
C GLU A 191 2.77 11.03 3.81
N SER A 192 1.77 10.31 4.34
CA SER A 192 0.50 10.91 4.76
C SER A 192 0.69 11.65 6.09
N ALA A 193 -0.04 12.75 6.27
CA ALA A 193 -0.08 13.46 7.55
C ALA A 193 -0.72 12.62 8.68
N ASP A 194 -1.56 11.65 8.33
CA ASP A 194 -2.31 10.83 9.28
C ASP A 194 -1.86 9.37 9.23
N ASP A 195 -1.37 8.86 10.35
CA ASP A 195 -1.07 7.44 10.53
C ASP A 195 -2.35 6.61 10.75
N TYR A 196 -2.29 5.34 10.38
CA TYR A 196 -3.26 4.36 10.83
C TYR A 196 -2.92 3.91 12.26
N ARG A 197 -3.86 4.06 13.17
CA ARG A 197 -3.69 3.70 14.57
C ARG A 197 -4.27 2.33 14.83
N GLN A 198 -3.39 1.34 14.96
CA GLN A 198 -3.73 -0.07 15.17
C GLN A 198 -3.72 -0.39 16.65
N ILE A 199 -4.82 -0.94 17.17
CA ILE A 199 -4.85 -1.46 18.55
C ILE A 199 -4.33 -2.90 18.52
N THR A 200 -3.37 -3.19 19.41
CA THR A 200 -2.83 -4.53 19.66
C THR A 200 -3.16 -4.91 21.10
N ILE A 201 -3.66 -6.14 21.29
CA ILE A 201 -4.01 -6.73 22.59
C ILE A 201 -2.99 -7.81 22.93
#